data_3d2f0afec8f8ace9c5b2c94841307b40
#
_entry.id   3d2f0afec8f8ace9c5b2c94841307b40
#
_cell.length_a   1.000
_cell.length_b   1.000
_cell.length_c   1.000
_cell.angle_alpha   90.00
_cell.angle_beta   90.00
_cell.angle_gamma   90.00
#
_symmetry.space_group_name_H-M   'P 1'
#
loop_
_entity.id
_entity.type
_entity.pdbx_description
1 polymer ?
#
loop_
_entity_poly.entity_id
_entity_poly.type
_entity_poly.pdbx_seq_one_letter_code
_entity_poly.pdbx_strand_id
1 'polypeptide(L)'
;MTSAPTRAPTSTADIAAAVAIDPALLAILPATVDGFPVVESPEGEAAALADPILPSVGRAVAAGFAIDPAIGDFVYAVVVQLRPGALPDEAFRDWRDSFDEGACSQADGVVGHAETEIAGRTVYIGTCAGGLRTYHVLLKDRDVLISASAAGERRLGELLIENLRP
;
A
#
# COMPACT_ATOMS: atom_id res chain seq x y z
N MET A 1 27.64 57.42 4.31
CA MET A 1 27.58 56.01 4.79
C MET A 1 26.26 55.43 4.33
N THR A 2 26.27 54.65 3.25
CA THR A 2 25.06 54.13 2.61
C THR A 2 24.95 52.67 2.99
N SER A 3 23.96 52.32 3.82
CA SER A 3 23.70 50.93 4.21
C SER A 3 22.99 50.20 3.08
N ALA A 4 23.56 49.07 2.64
CA ALA A 4 22.99 48.17 1.66
C ALA A 4 21.84 47.35 2.29
N PRO A 5 20.76 47.09 1.57
CA PRO A 5 19.67 46.23 2.10
C PRO A 5 20.08 44.77 2.12
N THR A 6 20.04 44.15 3.28
CA THR A 6 20.21 42.75 3.48
C THR A 6 19.03 41.99 2.87
N ARG A 7 19.28 41.26 1.80
CA ARG A 7 18.29 40.38 1.15
C ARG A 7 18.05 39.18 2.06
N ALA A 8 16.83 39.03 2.58
CA ALA A 8 16.40 37.86 3.33
C ALA A 8 16.46 36.62 2.43
N PRO A 9 16.89 35.44 2.93
CA PRO A 9 16.83 34.20 2.15
C PRO A 9 15.36 33.83 1.95
N THR A 10 14.98 33.71 0.70
CA THR A 10 13.67 33.17 0.32
C THR A 10 13.73 31.65 0.61
N SER A 11 13.15 31.24 1.73
CA SER A 11 12.92 29.82 2.02
C SER A 11 11.89 29.32 1.02
N THR A 12 12.35 28.61 -0.01
CA THR A 12 11.50 27.76 -0.84
C THR A 12 11.16 26.56 0.04
N ALA A 13 10.09 26.66 0.83
CA ALA A 13 9.46 25.49 1.41
C ALA A 13 9.03 24.63 0.22
N ASP A 14 9.68 23.49 0.04
CA ASP A 14 9.23 22.43 -0.87
C ASP A 14 7.84 22.03 -0.39
N ILE A 15 6.80 22.58 -1.03
CA ILE A 15 5.43 22.14 -0.80
C ILE A 15 5.39 20.75 -1.39
N ALA A 16 5.49 19.72 -0.55
CA ALA A 16 5.29 18.34 -0.96
C ALA A 16 3.94 18.31 -1.72
N ALA A 17 4.00 17.97 -3.00
CA ALA A 17 2.80 17.92 -3.83
C ALA A 17 1.83 16.92 -3.19
N ALA A 18 0.58 17.33 -3.02
CA ALA A 18 -0.46 16.47 -2.43
C ALA A 18 -0.54 15.13 -3.18
N VAL A 19 -0.76 14.05 -2.46
CA VAL A 19 -0.98 12.72 -3.06
C VAL A 19 -2.32 12.74 -3.79
N ALA A 20 -2.31 12.37 -5.06
CA ALA A 20 -3.52 12.31 -5.88
C ALA A 20 -4.20 10.95 -5.74
N ILE A 21 -5.55 10.90 -5.80
CA ILE A 21 -6.26 9.66 -6.07
C ILE A 21 -6.19 9.42 -7.59
N ASP A 22 -5.69 8.25 -7.99
CA ASP A 22 -5.57 7.85 -9.39
C ASP A 22 -6.10 6.43 -9.60
N PRO A 23 -7.38 6.25 -9.97
CA PRO A 23 -7.98 4.94 -10.19
C PRO A 23 -7.28 4.11 -11.30
N ALA A 24 -6.51 4.75 -12.19
CA ALA A 24 -5.77 4.03 -13.21
C ALA A 24 -4.71 3.07 -12.61
N LEU A 25 -4.25 3.32 -11.38
CA LEU A 25 -3.35 2.43 -10.66
C LEU A 25 -3.97 1.05 -10.41
N LEU A 26 -5.29 0.94 -10.33
CA LEU A 26 -5.98 -0.34 -10.15
C LEU A 26 -5.81 -1.27 -11.35
N ALA A 27 -5.37 -0.77 -12.50
CA ALA A 27 -5.08 -1.61 -13.67
C ALA A 27 -4.00 -2.67 -13.40
N ILE A 28 -3.15 -2.48 -12.37
CA ILE A 28 -2.16 -3.49 -11.95
C ILE A 28 -2.79 -4.67 -11.21
N LEU A 29 -3.96 -4.47 -10.60
CA LEU A 29 -4.71 -5.53 -9.94
C LEU A 29 -5.47 -6.37 -10.97
N PRO A 30 -5.73 -7.66 -10.72
CA PRO A 30 -6.64 -8.44 -11.56
C PRO A 30 -8.05 -7.84 -11.51
N ALA A 31 -8.83 -7.98 -12.60
CA ALA A 31 -10.22 -7.50 -12.61
C ALA A 31 -11.12 -8.30 -11.65
N THR A 32 -10.75 -9.55 -11.40
CA THR A 32 -11.45 -10.46 -10.48
C THR A 32 -10.44 -11.28 -9.70
N VAL A 33 -10.78 -11.63 -8.46
CA VAL A 33 -10.04 -12.58 -7.63
C VAL A 33 -10.99 -13.70 -7.25
N ASP A 34 -10.66 -14.94 -7.63
CA ASP A 34 -11.54 -16.12 -7.44
C ASP A 34 -12.98 -15.90 -7.95
N GLY A 35 -13.12 -15.17 -9.07
CA GLY A 35 -14.42 -14.82 -9.66
C GLY A 35 -15.11 -13.59 -9.05
N PHE A 36 -14.64 -13.05 -7.93
CA PHE A 36 -15.18 -11.82 -7.33
C PHE A 36 -14.54 -10.58 -7.95
N PRO A 37 -15.35 -9.59 -8.36
CA PRO A 37 -14.81 -8.39 -8.97
C PRO A 37 -13.99 -7.58 -7.97
N VAL A 38 -12.85 -7.06 -8.42
CA VAL A 38 -12.09 -6.05 -7.69
C VAL A 38 -12.69 -4.70 -8.07
N VAL A 39 -13.30 -4.03 -7.09
CA VAL A 39 -13.93 -2.73 -7.26
C VAL A 39 -13.14 -1.64 -6.53
N GLU A 40 -13.24 -0.42 -7.02
CA GLU A 40 -12.66 0.76 -6.36
C GLU A 40 -13.24 0.93 -4.94
N SER A 41 -12.38 1.32 -3.99
CA SER A 41 -12.74 1.53 -2.58
C SER A 41 -12.41 2.97 -2.14
N PRO A 42 -13.37 3.90 -2.28
CA PRO A 42 -13.16 5.29 -1.83
C PRO A 42 -12.85 5.41 -0.33
N GLU A 43 -13.44 4.55 0.50
CA GLU A 43 -13.11 4.52 1.93
C GLU A 43 -11.67 4.09 2.17
N GLY A 44 -11.19 3.15 1.35
CA GLY A 44 -9.83 2.69 1.40
C GLY A 44 -8.84 3.75 0.94
N GLU A 45 -9.16 4.51 -0.07
CA GLU A 45 -8.36 5.66 -0.53
C GLU A 45 -8.28 6.73 0.56
N ALA A 46 -9.41 7.05 1.20
CA ALA A 46 -9.45 8.00 2.30
C ALA A 46 -8.61 7.52 3.49
N ALA A 47 -8.65 6.23 3.83
CA ALA A 47 -7.83 5.63 4.88
C ALA A 47 -6.33 5.68 4.53
N ALA A 48 -5.96 5.39 3.29
CA ALA A 48 -4.58 5.49 2.83
C ALA A 48 -4.06 6.93 2.87
N LEU A 49 -4.87 7.91 2.46
CA LEU A 49 -4.52 9.34 2.52
C LEU A 49 -4.35 9.86 3.97
N ALA A 50 -4.92 9.18 4.95
CA ALA A 50 -4.74 9.52 6.37
C ALA A 50 -3.39 9.02 6.93
N ASP A 51 -2.65 8.18 6.21
CA ASP A 51 -1.31 7.74 6.61
C ASP A 51 -0.34 8.93 6.58
N PRO A 52 0.31 9.26 7.71
CA PRO A 52 1.20 10.42 7.80
C PRO A 52 2.49 10.27 6.96
N ILE A 53 2.86 9.05 6.58
CA ILE A 53 4.07 8.79 5.78
C ILE A 53 3.77 8.95 4.29
N LEU A 54 2.56 8.64 3.86
CA LEU A 54 2.19 8.63 2.44
C LEU A 54 2.54 9.93 1.69
N PRO A 55 2.32 11.15 2.23
CA PRO A 55 2.68 12.39 1.53
C PRO A 55 4.17 12.55 1.24
N SER A 56 5.04 11.91 2.04
CA SER A 56 6.50 11.98 1.85
C SER A 56 7.01 11.01 0.78
N VAL A 57 6.35 9.86 0.61
CA VAL A 57 6.82 8.78 -0.28
C VAL A 57 5.97 8.62 -1.54
N GLY A 58 4.66 8.89 -1.44
CA GLY A 58 3.70 8.70 -2.51
C GLY A 58 3.44 9.95 -3.34
N ARG A 59 3.03 9.76 -4.58
CA ARG A 59 2.51 10.82 -5.45
C ARG A 59 1.08 10.54 -5.91
N ALA A 60 0.68 9.27 -5.95
CA ALA A 60 -0.70 8.88 -6.25
C ALA A 60 -1.05 7.58 -5.52
N VAL A 61 -2.32 7.37 -5.27
CA VAL A 61 -2.88 6.21 -4.57
C VAL A 61 -4.21 5.80 -5.18
N ALA A 62 -4.49 4.51 -5.18
CA ALA A 62 -5.81 3.94 -5.41
C ALA A 62 -6.03 2.75 -4.49
N ALA A 63 -7.27 2.44 -4.16
CA ALA A 63 -7.63 1.29 -3.35
C ALA A 63 -8.71 0.44 -4.04
N GLY A 64 -8.56 -0.88 -3.94
CA GLY A 64 -9.49 -1.85 -4.49
C GLY A 64 -9.91 -2.87 -3.44
N PHE A 65 -11.11 -3.42 -3.63
CA PHE A 65 -11.72 -4.37 -2.71
C PHE A 65 -12.45 -5.48 -3.46
N ALA A 66 -12.29 -6.71 -3.00
CA ALA A 66 -13.10 -7.85 -3.45
C ALA A 66 -13.55 -8.67 -2.25
N ILE A 67 -14.78 -9.19 -2.30
CA ILE A 67 -15.39 -9.95 -1.21
C ILE A 67 -16.23 -11.10 -1.77
N ASP A 68 -16.20 -12.24 -1.08
CA ASP A 68 -17.22 -13.27 -1.19
C ASP A 68 -18.36 -12.95 -0.23
N PRO A 69 -19.50 -12.48 -0.71
CA PRO A 69 -20.61 -12.08 0.18
C PRO A 69 -21.28 -13.26 0.89
N ALA A 70 -21.02 -14.49 0.47
CA ALA A 70 -21.64 -15.68 1.06
C ALA A 70 -20.98 -16.09 2.38
N ILE A 71 -19.66 -15.89 2.50
CA ILE A 71 -18.88 -16.33 3.67
C ILE A 71 -18.09 -15.19 4.32
N GLY A 72 -17.99 -14.03 3.65
CA GLY A 72 -17.32 -12.85 4.18
C GLY A 72 -15.79 -12.84 3.96
N ASP A 73 -15.25 -13.78 3.19
CA ASP A 73 -13.84 -13.74 2.78
C ASP A 73 -13.58 -12.53 1.91
N PHE A 74 -12.52 -11.80 2.19
CA PHE A 74 -12.23 -10.56 1.46
C PHE A 74 -10.75 -10.36 1.19
N VAL A 75 -10.46 -9.50 0.22
CA VAL A 75 -9.17 -8.84 0.05
C VAL A 75 -9.39 -7.35 -0.21
N TYR A 76 -8.64 -6.54 0.50
CA TYR A 76 -8.52 -5.11 0.32
C TYR A 76 -7.09 -4.80 -0.10
N ALA A 77 -6.90 -3.98 -1.12
CA ALA A 77 -5.57 -3.64 -1.62
C ALA A 77 -5.43 -2.13 -1.86
N VAL A 78 -4.29 -1.59 -1.45
CA VAL A 78 -3.86 -0.23 -1.77
C VAL A 78 -2.70 -0.31 -2.75
N VAL A 79 -2.76 0.48 -3.80
CA VAL A 79 -1.69 0.67 -4.79
C VAL A 79 -1.18 2.08 -4.68
N VAL A 80 0.10 2.24 -4.39
CA VAL A 80 0.75 3.55 -4.27
C VAL A 80 1.77 3.70 -5.38
N GLN A 81 1.63 4.76 -6.19
CA GLN A 81 2.71 5.22 -7.04
C GLN A 81 3.67 6.04 -6.19
N LEU A 82 4.87 5.55 -6.02
CA LEU A 82 5.90 6.20 -5.21
C LEU A 82 6.59 7.34 -5.99
N ARG A 83 7.20 8.25 -5.25
CA ARG A 83 8.24 9.13 -5.78
C ARG A 83 9.50 8.30 -6.03
N PRO A 84 10.25 8.55 -7.10
CA PRO A 84 11.47 7.78 -7.39
C PRO A 84 12.42 7.74 -6.20
N GLY A 85 12.81 6.53 -5.78
CA GLY A 85 13.75 6.30 -4.67
C GLY A 85 13.25 6.70 -3.28
N ALA A 86 11.97 7.05 -3.12
CA ALA A 86 11.44 7.53 -1.85
C ALA A 86 11.29 6.43 -0.78
N LEU A 87 11.29 5.15 -1.18
CA LEU A 87 11.14 4.03 -0.27
C LEU A 87 12.30 3.02 -0.45
N PRO A 88 13.50 3.30 0.08
CA PRO A 88 14.61 2.36 0.08
C PRO A 88 14.29 1.14 0.96
N ASP A 89 15.03 0.03 0.77
CA ASP A 89 14.73 -1.27 1.40
C ASP A 89 14.61 -1.22 2.94
N GLU A 90 15.41 -0.41 3.60
CA GLU A 90 15.33 -0.24 5.06
C GLU A 90 14.04 0.46 5.46
N ALA A 91 13.71 1.58 4.81
CA ALA A 91 12.48 2.32 5.07
C ALA A 91 11.23 1.48 4.69
N PHE A 92 11.32 0.65 3.64
CA PHE A 92 10.24 -0.27 3.28
C PHE A 92 10.00 -1.31 4.37
N ARG A 93 11.07 -1.87 4.97
CA ARG A 93 10.92 -2.83 6.07
C ARG A 93 10.27 -2.20 7.30
N ASP A 94 10.72 -1.02 7.70
CA ASP A 94 10.18 -0.31 8.87
C ASP A 94 8.70 0.07 8.64
N TRP A 95 8.38 0.56 7.43
CA TRP A 95 7.01 0.88 7.06
C TRP A 95 6.10 -0.36 7.08
N ARG A 96 6.55 -1.46 6.49
CA ARG A 96 5.81 -2.73 6.44
C ARG A 96 5.48 -3.24 7.84
N ASP A 97 6.47 -3.29 8.72
CA ASP A 97 6.30 -3.78 10.09
C ASP A 97 5.32 -2.88 10.86
N SER A 98 5.40 -1.57 10.70
CA SER A 98 4.44 -0.61 11.26
C SER A 98 3.03 -0.78 10.67
N PHE A 99 2.92 -1.02 9.37
CA PHE A 99 1.63 -1.31 8.72
C PHE A 99 0.99 -2.58 9.31
N ASP A 100 1.78 -3.66 9.45
CA ASP A 100 1.30 -4.92 10.00
C ASP A 100 0.83 -4.78 11.44
N GLU A 101 1.56 -4.05 12.28
CA GLU A 101 1.14 -3.72 13.65
C GLU A 101 -0.21 -2.99 13.65
N GLY A 102 -0.39 -2.00 12.77
CA GLY A 102 -1.63 -1.27 12.63
C GLY A 102 -2.78 -2.15 12.15
N ALA A 103 -2.58 -2.91 11.07
CA ALA A 103 -3.58 -3.80 10.48
C ALA A 103 -3.99 -4.91 11.45
N CYS A 104 -3.04 -5.48 12.19
CA CYS A 104 -3.30 -6.55 13.14
C CYS A 104 -3.84 -6.06 14.50
N SER A 105 -3.84 -4.77 14.77
CA SER A 105 -4.24 -4.23 16.09
C SER A 105 -5.65 -4.62 16.51
N GLN A 106 -6.57 -4.81 15.54
CA GLN A 106 -7.93 -5.26 15.77
C GLN A 106 -8.15 -6.77 15.48
N ALA A 107 -7.05 -7.49 15.19
CA ALA A 107 -7.03 -8.91 14.88
C ALA A 107 -6.04 -9.65 15.81
N ASP A 108 -6.07 -9.31 17.09
CA ASP A 108 -5.30 -9.90 18.21
C ASP A 108 -3.77 -9.80 18.06
N GLY A 109 -3.27 -8.85 17.24
CA GLY A 109 -1.86 -8.55 17.07
C GLY A 109 -1.14 -9.41 16.04
N VAL A 110 0.09 -9.01 15.72
CA VAL A 110 0.98 -9.72 14.78
C VAL A 110 1.55 -10.96 15.47
N VAL A 111 1.48 -12.12 14.81
CA VAL A 111 2.06 -13.38 15.28
C VAL A 111 3.20 -13.90 14.42
N GLY A 112 3.44 -13.31 13.26
CA GLY A 112 4.57 -13.70 12.43
C GLY A 112 4.69 -12.87 11.15
N HIS A 113 5.92 -12.91 10.61
CA HIS A 113 6.26 -12.37 9.29
C HIS A 113 6.95 -13.47 8.48
N ALA A 114 6.72 -13.45 7.18
CA ALA A 114 7.40 -14.31 6.22
C ALA A 114 7.76 -13.52 4.96
N GLU A 115 8.82 -13.94 4.31
CA GLU A 115 9.17 -13.52 2.96
C GLU A 115 9.09 -14.75 2.05
N THR A 116 8.44 -14.61 0.91
CA THR A 116 8.28 -15.68 -0.06
C THR A 116 8.29 -15.13 -1.47
N GLU A 117 8.30 -16.02 -2.46
CA GLU A 117 8.14 -15.68 -3.86
C GLU A 117 6.77 -16.16 -4.36
N ILE A 118 5.99 -15.24 -4.95
CA ILE A 118 4.71 -15.53 -5.60
C ILE A 118 4.76 -14.97 -7.03
N ALA A 119 4.59 -15.83 -8.03
CA ALA A 119 4.63 -15.48 -9.44
C ALA A 119 5.87 -14.63 -9.84
N GLY A 120 7.05 -15.02 -9.31
CA GLY A 120 8.34 -14.36 -9.59
C GLY A 120 8.52 -13.00 -8.90
N ARG A 121 7.71 -12.69 -7.89
CA ARG A 121 7.82 -11.45 -7.09
C ARG A 121 8.09 -11.77 -5.64
N THR A 122 9.02 -11.04 -5.03
CA THR A 122 9.20 -11.10 -3.58
C THR A 122 7.99 -10.51 -2.88
N VAL A 123 7.39 -11.27 -1.99
CA VAL A 123 6.19 -10.91 -1.23
C VAL A 123 6.50 -11.03 0.26
N TYR A 124 6.20 -9.98 0.99
CA TYR A 124 6.30 -9.97 2.44
C TYR A 124 4.90 -10.17 3.03
N ILE A 125 4.77 -11.14 3.91
CA ILE A 125 3.49 -11.55 4.48
C ILE A 125 3.53 -11.35 5.99
N GLY A 126 2.62 -10.52 6.50
CA GLY A 126 2.31 -10.44 7.92
C GLY A 126 1.13 -11.35 8.25
N THR A 127 1.14 -11.94 9.44
CA THR A 127 0.06 -12.79 9.94
C THR A 127 -0.41 -12.27 11.29
N CYS A 128 -1.71 -12.02 11.39
CA CYS A 128 -2.37 -11.64 12.63
C CYS A 128 -2.95 -12.87 13.34
N ALA A 129 -3.00 -12.85 14.67
CA ALA A 129 -3.56 -13.95 15.47
C ALA A 129 -5.02 -14.26 15.11
N GLY A 130 -5.82 -13.25 14.75
CA GLY A 130 -7.20 -13.38 14.30
C GLY A 130 -7.39 -13.86 12.86
N GLY A 131 -6.31 -14.31 12.18
CA GLY A 131 -6.39 -14.90 10.84
C GLY A 131 -6.32 -13.91 9.67
N LEU A 132 -6.26 -12.60 9.93
CA LEU A 132 -5.95 -11.61 8.90
C LEU A 132 -4.51 -11.79 8.44
N ARG A 133 -4.25 -11.63 7.15
CA ARG A 133 -2.91 -11.59 6.55
C ARG A 133 -2.73 -10.33 5.74
N THR A 134 -1.52 -9.79 5.80
CA THR A 134 -1.08 -8.68 4.96
C THR A 134 -0.09 -9.19 3.91
N TYR A 135 -0.06 -8.54 2.77
CA TYR A 135 0.83 -8.87 1.65
C TYR A 135 1.41 -7.59 1.11
N HIS A 136 2.73 -7.49 1.05
CA HIS A 136 3.42 -6.30 0.56
C HIS A 136 4.35 -6.65 -0.60
N VAL A 137 4.19 -5.94 -1.71
CA VAL A 137 5.03 -6.09 -2.92
C VAL A 137 5.55 -4.71 -3.31
N LEU A 138 6.87 -4.58 -3.37
CA LEU A 138 7.54 -3.39 -3.88
C LEU A 138 8.09 -3.66 -5.27
N LEU A 139 7.49 -3.07 -6.29
CA LEU A 139 7.93 -3.12 -7.68
C LEU A 139 8.89 -1.95 -7.93
N LYS A 140 10.19 -2.18 -7.66
CA LYS A 140 11.23 -1.14 -7.68
C LYS A 140 11.45 -0.50 -9.05
N ASP A 141 11.31 -1.29 -10.12
CA ASP A 141 11.44 -0.86 -11.50
C ASP A 141 10.32 0.06 -11.97
N ARG A 142 9.23 0.11 -11.23
CA ARG A 142 8.04 0.92 -11.51
C ARG A 142 7.74 1.97 -10.45
N ASP A 143 8.50 2.00 -9.36
CA ASP A 143 8.20 2.80 -8.17
C ASP A 143 6.75 2.58 -7.68
N VAL A 144 6.31 1.32 -7.61
CA VAL A 144 4.95 0.96 -7.17
C VAL A 144 5.02 0.07 -5.93
N LEU A 145 4.27 0.46 -4.92
CA LEU A 145 4.02 -0.34 -3.73
C LEU A 145 2.58 -0.85 -3.77
N ILE A 146 2.42 -2.16 -3.56
CA ILE A 146 1.12 -2.80 -3.40
C ILE A 146 1.07 -3.36 -1.98
N SER A 147 0.04 -2.99 -1.23
CA SER A 147 -0.23 -3.51 0.09
C SER A 147 -1.64 -4.05 0.13
N ALA A 148 -1.80 -5.31 0.50
CA ALA A 148 -3.10 -5.94 0.59
C ALA A 148 -3.32 -6.53 1.98
N SER A 149 -4.56 -6.50 2.46
CA SER A 149 -5.02 -7.18 3.66
C SER A 149 -6.16 -8.12 3.28
N ALA A 150 -6.09 -9.36 3.73
CA ALA A 150 -7.08 -10.37 3.39
C ALA A 150 -7.39 -11.27 4.58
N ALA A 151 -8.63 -11.70 4.67
CA ALA A 151 -9.08 -12.70 5.63
C ALA A 151 -9.98 -13.72 4.96
N GLY A 152 -10.02 -14.91 5.54
CA GLY A 152 -10.85 -16.02 5.12
C GLY A 152 -10.07 -17.19 4.53
N GLU A 153 -10.81 -18.25 4.18
CA GLU A 153 -10.25 -19.55 3.75
C GLU A 153 -9.89 -19.59 2.26
N ARG A 154 -10.48 -18.70 1.44
CA ARG A 154 -10.27 -18.64 -0.02
C ARG A 154 -8.89 -18.11 -0.43
N ARG A 155 -8.11 -17.58 0.52
CA ARG A 155 -6.77 -17.04 0.25
C ARG A 155 -6.77 -15.95 -0.82
N LEU A 156 -7.79 -15.07 -0.80
CA LEU A 156 -7.96 -14.04 -1.83
C LEU A 156 -6.75 -13.10 -1.94
N GLY A 157 -6.02 -12.86 -0.84
CA GLY A 157 -4.79 -12.07 -0.84
C GLY A 157 -3.68 -12.69 -1.70
N GLU A 158 -3.45 -14.00 -1.57
CA GLU A 158 -2.45 -14.72 -2.37
C GLU A 158 -2.84 -14.74 -3.84
N LEU A 159 -4.12 -15.03 -4.14
CA LEU A 159 -4.64 -15.04 -5.50
C LEU A 159 -4.56 -13.65 -6.16
N LEU A 160 -4.79 -12.58 -5.39
CA LEU A 160 -4.62 -11.22 -5.90
C LEU A 160 -3.16 -10.96 -6.30
N ILE A 161 -2.20 -11.31 -5.42
CA ILE A 161 -0.77 -11.09 -5.68
C ILE A 161 -0.27 -11.97 -6.83
N GLU A 162 -0.72 -13.23 -6.90
CA GLU A 162 -0.37 -14.15 -7.98
C GLU A 162 -0.76 -13.60 -9.36
N ASN A 163 -1.91 -12.94 -9.44
CA ASN A 163 -2.52 -12.46 -10.68
C ASN A 163 -2.30 -10.95 -10.94
N LEU A 164 -1.34 -10.31 -10.25
CA LEU A 164 -0.95 -8.94 -10.56
C LEU A 164 -0.53 -8.81 -12.03
N ARG A 165 -1.02 -7.78 -12.68
CA ARG A 165 -0.74 -7.50 -14.09
C ARG A 165 0.61 -6.79 -14.24
N PRO A 166 1.32 -7.02 -15.36
CA PRO A 166 2.56 -6.33 -15.67
C PRO A 166 2.38 -4.83 -15.94
#